data_e0c7586abc1d73a84894a1d9f4bda0bf
#
_entry.id   e0c7586abc1d73a84894a1d9f4bda0bf
#
_cell.length_a   1.000
_cell.length_b   1.000
_cell.length_c   1.000
_cell.angle_alpha   90.00
_cell.angle_beta   90.00
_cell.angle_gamma   90.00
#
_symmetry.space_group_name_H-M   'P 1'
#
loop_
_entity.id
_entity.type
_entity.pdbx_description
1 polymer ?
#
loop_
_entity_poly.entity_id
_entity_poly.type
_entity_poly.pdbx_seq_one_letter_code
_entity_poly.pdbx_strand_id
1 'polypeptide(L)'
;MFKRLKYKKDFSKMKNYFYNNDFENAIKYADLILDYDENNVEVLKYEYNALSNLKRYEDALICVNRILDLNPSGLALANKGTTLCFLEEYEKGFEILDDVIKNYSEYEVAFLNKGHFLYDMARFDELLELSNWVLELYPDCSNAYDIKSLVYIKKGDFKSALEFNEYALYYDSENSVAKERKEHILKKLAEE
;
A
#
# COMPACT_ATOMS: atom_id res chain seq x y z
N MET A 1 -31.62 5.37 23.53
CA MET A 1 -30.93 4.30 24.25
C MET A 1 -30.78 3.03 23.40
N PHE A 2 -31.88 2.49 22.84
CA PHE A 2 -31.90 1.26 22.04
C PHE A 2 -31.00 1.33 20.75
N LYS A 3 -31.09 2.42 19.97
CA LYS A 3 -30.25 2.61 18.74
C LYS A 3 -28.77 2.59 19.06
N ARG A 4 -28.32 3.18 20.17
CA ARG A 4 -26.90 3.24 20.57
C ARG A 4 -26.36 1.87 21.02
N LEU A 5 -27.22 1.04 21.64
CA LEU A 5 -26.85 -0.34 22.03
C LEU A 5 -26.75 -1.25 20.80
N LYS A 6 -27.68 -1.11 19.86
CA LYS A 6 -27.65 -1.86 18.59
C LYS A 6 -26.39 -1.52 17.79
N TYR A 7 -26.10 -0.22 17.62
CA TYR A 7 -24.89 0.26 16.97
C TYR A 7 -23.61 -0.39 17.57
N LYS A 8 -23.43 -0.32 18.89
CA LYS A 8 -22.26 -0.90 19.57
C LYS A 8 -22.14 -2.41 19.30
N LYS A 9 -23.25 -3.13 19.30
CA LYS A 9 -23.28 -4.57 19.05
C LYS A 9 -22.91 -4.88 17.61
N ASP A 10 -23.46 -4.16 16.64
CA ASP A 10 -23.20 -4.36 15.22
C ASP A 10 -21.76 -3.98 14.88
N PHE A 11 -21.23 -2.88 15.44
CA PHE A 11 -19.84 -2.47 15.30
C PHE A 11 -18.84 -3.51 15.87
N SER A 12 -19.14 -4.06 17.06
CA SER A 12 -18.32 -5.13 17.63
C SER A 12 -18.31 -6.39 16.77
N LYS A 13 -19.46 -6.75 16.17
CA LYS A 13 -19.55 -7.88 15.26
C LYS A 13 -18.79 -7.64 13.95
N MET A 14 -18.95 -6.45 13.34
CA MET A 14 -18.22 -6.06 12.15
C MET A 14 -16.72 -6.23 12.36
N LYS A 15 -16.16 -5.68 13.44
CA LYS A 15 -14.74 -5.81 13.77
C LYS A 15 -14.33 -7.26 13.98
N ASN A 16 -15.14 -8.03 14.72
CA ASN A 16 -14.83 -9.44 14.96
C ASN A 16 -14.76 -10.24 13.66
N TYR A 17 -15.72 -10.07 12.75
CA TYR A 17 -15.70 -10.72 11.44
C TYR A 17 -14.50 -10.26 10.61
N PHE A 18 -14.21 -8.97 10.59
CA PHE A 18 -13.06 -8.41 9.86
C PHE A 18 -11.73 -9.02 10.31
N TYR A 19 -11.48 -9.06 11.63
CA TYR A 19 -10.23 -9.62 12.17
C TYR A 19 -10.13 -11.16 12.06
N ASN A 20 -11.25 -11.85 11.83
CA ASN A 20 -11.27 -13.28 11.49
C ASN A 20 -11.26 -13.53 9.98
N ASN A 21 -11.01 -12.51 9.15
CA ASN A 21 -11.01 -12.55 7.69
C ASN A 21 -12.35 -12.98 7.05
N ASP A 22 -13.45 -12.89 7.79
CA ASP A 22 -14.82 -13.08 7.28
C ASP A 22 -15.34 -11.75 6.73
N PHE A 23 -14.76 -11.34 5.60
CA PHE A 23 -14.99 -10.02 5.02
C PHE A 23 -16.43 -9.83 4.54
N GLU A 24 -17.10 -10.89 4.05
CA GLU A 24 -18.50 -10.82 3.63
C GLU A 24 -19.42 -10.45 4.81
N ASN A 25 -19.26 -11.12 5.97
CA ASN A 25 -20.03 -10.75 7.15
C ASN A 25 -19.60 -9.40 7.72
N ALA A 26 -18.32 -9.01 7.62
CA ALA A 26 -17.87 -7.69 8.02
C ALA A 26 -18.60 -6.60 7.22
N ILE A 27 -18.69 -6.71 5.89
CA ILE A 27 -19.42 -5.79 5.00
C ILE A 27 -20.89 -5.74 5.38
N LYS A 28 -21.54 -6.90 5.55
CA LYS A 28 -22.95 -6.94 5.98
C LYS A 28 -23.23 -6.15 7.25
N TYR A 29 -22.32 -6.19 8.22
CA TYR A 29 -22.48 -5.41 9.46
C TYR A 29 -22.07 -3.94 9.27
N ALA A 30 -21.14 -3.63 8.35
CA ALA A 30 -20.84 -2.26 7.95
C ALA A 30 -22.07 -1.60 7.33
N ASP A 31 -22.74 -2.26 6.35
CA ASP A 31 -23.98 -1.79 5.73
C ASP A 31 -25.06 -1.48 6.79
N LEU A 32 -25.30 -2.40 7.74
CA LEU A 32 -26.26 -2.18 8.82
C LEU A 32 -25.96 -0.96 9.68
N ILE A 33 -24.68 -0.59 9.84
CA ILE A 33 -24.29 0.61 10.58
C ILE A 33 -24.46 1.84 9.71
N LEU A 34 -24.05 1.77 8.45
CA LEU A 34 -24.15 2.88 7.50
C LEU A 34 -25.61 3.25 7.17
N ASP A 35 -26.56 2.32 7.32
CA ASP A 35 -28.00 2.61 7.26
C ASP A 35 -28.48 3.61 8.34
N TYR A 36 -27.78 3.74 9.48
CA TYR A 36 -28.14 4.72 10.52
C TYR A 36 -27.19 5.91 10.56
N ASP A 37 -25.95 5.73 10.13
CA ASP A 37 -24.88 6.71 10.19
C ASP A 37 -24.05 6.59 8.91
N GLU A 38 -24.63 7.07 7.82
CA GLU A 38 -24.11 6.95 6.46
C GLU A 38 -22.71 7.58 6.29
N ASN A 39 -22.36 8.54 7.14
CA ASN A 39 -21.12 9.29 7.11
C ASN A 39 -20.06 8.78 8.12
N ASN A 40 -20.21 7.56 8.61
CA ASN A 40 -19.28 6.97 9.56
C ASN A 40 -17.97 6.55 8.88
N VAL A 41 -16.97 7.44 8.89
CA VAL A 41 -15.67 7.22 8.23
C VAL A 41 -14.95 5.99 8.78
N GLU A 42 -15.07 5.66 10.07
CA GLU A 42 -14.43 4.48 10.64
C GLU A 42 -15.01 3.20 10.02
N VAL A 43 -16.32 3.12 9.91
CA VAL A 43 -17.03 1.98 9.30
C VAL A 43 -16.69 1.87 7.81
N LEU A 44 -16.71 3.00 7.08
CA LEU A 44 -16.32 3.03 5.67
C LEU A 44 -14.88 2.52 5.45
N LYS A 45 -13.94 2.79 6.36
CA LYS A 45 -12.58 2.24 6.29
C LYS A 45 -12.56 0.71 6.44
N TYR A 46 -13.35 0.14 7.36
CA TYR A 46 -13.48 -1.32 7.47
C TYR A 46 -14.11 -1.93 6.23
N GLU A 47 -15.16 -1.31 5.69
CA GLU A 47 -15.83 -1.74 4.45
C GLU A 47 -14.87 -1.71 3.27
N TYR A 48 -14.16 -0.60 3.06
CA TYR A 48 -13.14 -0.48 2.02
C TYR A 48 -12.10 -1.61 2.08
N ASN A 49 -11.54 -1.85 3.27
CA ASN A 49 -10.53 -2.88 3.44
C ASN A 49 -11.11 -4.29 3.21
N ALA A 50 -12.33 -4.56 3.63
CA ALA A 50 -13.00 -5.84 3.39
C ALA A 50 -13.27 -6.06 1.90
N LEU A 51 -13.77 -5.04 1.20
CA LEU A 51 -14.01 -5.07 -0.25
C LEU A 51 -12.71 -5.30 -1.03
N SER A 52 -11.64 -4.62 -0.64
CA SER A 52 -10.32 -4.78 -1.27
C SER A 52 -9.77 -6.19 -1.08
N ASN A 53 -9.92 -6.78 0.11
CA ASN A 53 -9.51 -8.16 0.37
C ASN A 53 -10.33 -9.19 -0.45
N LEU A 54 -11.59 -8.89 -0.71
CA LEU A 54 -12.46 -9.70 -1.59
C LEU A 54 -12.24 -9.41 -3.08
N LYS A 55 -11.33 -8.50 -3.43
CA LYS A 55 -11.04 -8.04 -4.80
C LYS A 55 -12.27 -7.40 -5.50
N ARG A 56 -13.19 -6.85 -4.72
CA ARG A 56 -14.37 -6.12 -5.19
C ARG A 56 -13.97 -4.65 -5.40
N TYR A 57 -13.10 -4.41 -6.38
CA TYR A 57 -12.41 -3.13 -6.53
C TYR A 57 -13.34 -1.98 -6.98
N GLU A 58 -14.39 -2.26 -7.76
CA GLU A 58 -15.38 -1.26 -8.14
C GLU A 58 -16.13 -0.74 -6.89
N ASP A 59 -16.56 -1.64 -6.02
CA ASP A 59 -17.24 -1.28 -4.78
C ASP A 59 -16.28 -0.56 -3.82
N ALA A 60 -15.02 -1.03 -3.75
CA ALA A 60 -13.97 -0.38 -2.97
C ALA A 60 -13.70 1.05 -3.46
N LEU A 61 -13.72 1.30 -4.79
CA LEU A 61 -13.55 2.63 -5.37
C LEU A 61 -14.69 3.57 -4.95
N ILE A 62 -15.93 3.09 -4.94
CA ILE A 62 -17.08 3.86 -4.44
C ILE A 62 -16.87 4.22 -2.98
N CYS A 63 -16.48 3.24 -2.17
CA CYS A 63 -16.27 3.42 -0.74
C CYS A 63 -15.14 4.42 -0.43
N VAL A 64 -13.98 4.31 -1.10
CA VAL A 64 -12.87 5.24 -0.88
C VAL A 64 -13.17 6.67 -1.33
N ASN A 65 -13.96 6.85 -2.40
CA ASN A 65 -14.44 8.17 -2.80
C ASN A 65 -15.31 8.81 -1.70
N ARG A 66 -16.24 8.04 -1.09
CA ARG A 66 -17.01 8.53 0.07
C ARG A 66 -16.10 8.91 1.25
N ILE A 67 -15.06 8.12 1.52
CA ILE A 67 -14.08 8.46 2.57
C ILE A 67 -13.40 9.79 2.25
N LEU A 68 -12.99 10.01 1.00
CA LEU A 68 -12.33 11.25 0.57
C LEU A 68 -13.24 12.47 0.66
N ASP A 69 -14.53 12.33 0.32
CA ASP A 69 -15.50 13.41 0.43
C ASP A 69 -15.72 13.84 1.89
N LEU A 70 -15.64 12.91 2.84
CA LEU A 70 -15.89 13.14 4.26
C LEU A 70 -14.62 13.52 5.04
N ASN A 71 -13.49 12.90 4.71
CA ASN A 71 -12.22 13.03 5.43
C ASN A 71 -11.03 12.84 4.48
N PRO A 72 -10.68 13.85 3.69
CA PRO A 72 -9.53 13.80 2.79
C PRO A 72 -8.23 13.52 3.55
N SER A 73 -7.42 12.59 3.05
CA SER A 73 -6.10 12.24 3.61
C SER A 73 -5.21 11.58 2.56
N GLY A 74 -3.88 11.68 2.73
CA GLY A 74 -2.91 11.01 1.86
C GLY A 74 -3.14 9.50 1.80
N LEU A 75 -3.47 8.87 2.94
CA LEU A 75 -3.79 7.43 2.96
C LEU A 75 -5.04 7.10 2.12
N ALA A 76 -6.10 7.91 2.20
CA ALA A 76 -7.30 7.67 1.39
C ALA A 76 -7.02 7.89 -0.10
N LEU A 77 -6.19 8.88 -0.45
CA LEU A 77 -5.72 9.08 -1.83
C LEU A 77 -4.87 7.90 -2.31
N ALA A 78 -3.91 7.43 -1.51
CA ALA A 78 -3.10 6.25 -1.84
C ALA A 78 -3.98 5.00 -2.07
N ASN A 79 -4.97 4.79 -1.22
CA ASN A 79 -5.96 3.73 -1.37
C ASN A 79 -6.74 3.85 -2.69
N LYS A 80 -7.19 5.07 -3.06
CA LYS A 80 -7.86 5.32 -4.34
C LYS A 80 -6.95 5.02 -5.53
N GLY A 81 -5.71 5.55 -5.51
CA GLY A 81 -4.72 5.29 -6.56
C GLY A 81 -4.45 3.80 -6.73
N THR A 82 -4.25 3.08 -5.62
CA THR A 82 -4.05 1.63 -5.60
C THR A 82 -5.26 0.88 -6.15
N THR A 83 -6.48 1.28 -5.77
CA THR A 83 -7.72 0.65 -6.27
C THR A 83 -7.88 0.84 -7.77
N LEU A 84 -7.55 2.03 -8.30
CA LEU A 84 -7.55 2.28 -9.74
C LEU A 84 -6.53 1.40 -10.47
N CYS A 85 -5.34 1.18 -9.90
CA CYS A 85 -4.37 0.26 -10.48
C CYS A 85 -4.89 -1.19 -10.52
N PHE A 86 -5.61 -1.65 -9.49
CA PHE A 86 -6.26 -2.97 -9.52
C PHE A 86 -7.40 -3.07 -10.55
N LEU A 87 -8.00 -1.94 -10.92
CA LEU A 87 -8.96 -1.83 -12.02
C LEU A 87 -8.30 -1.61 -13.39
N GLU A 88 -6.98 -1.76 -13.46
CA GLU A 88 -6.15 -1.55 -14.66
C GLU A 88 -6.16 -0.11 -15.19
N GLU A 89 -6.66 0.87 -14.41
CA GLU A 89 -6.60 2.31 -14.71
C GLU A 89 -5.25 2.89 -14.25
N TYR A 90 -4.15 2.34 -14.75
CA TYR A 90 -2.79 2.58 -14.24
C TYR A 90 -2.36 4.05 -14.31
N GLU A 91 -2.65 4.76 -15.41
CA GLU A 91 -2.26 6.16 -15.58
C GLU A 91 -2.87 7.04 -14.48
N LYS A 92 -4.18 6.90 -14.24
CA LYS A 92 -4.88 7.65 -13.20
C LYS A 92 -4.43 7.23 -11.79
N GLY A 93 -4.24 5.93 -11.59
CA GLY A 93 -3.75 5.40 -10.31
C GLY A 93 -2.37 5.93 -9.97
N PHE A 94 -1.44 5.91 -10.93
CA PHE A 94 -0.07 6.38 -10.76
C PHE A 94 0.00 7.90 -10.55
N GLU A 95 -0.80 8.69 -11.27
CA GLU A 95 -0.90 10.13 -11.06
C GLU A 95 -1.29 10.48 -9.60
N ILE A 96 -2.30 9.79 -9.05
CA ILE A 96 -2.70 9.98 -7.66
C ILE A 96 -1.61 9.53 -6.69
N LEU A 97 -0.95 8.40 -6.93
CA LEU A 97 0.14 7.91 -6.08
C LEU A 97 1.33 8.87 -6.11
N ASP A 98 1.66 9.46 -7.26
CA ASP A 98 2.72 10.48 -7.39
C ASP A 98 2.39 11.75 -6.62
N ASP A 99 1.12 12.19 -6.63
CA ASP A 99 0.68 13.31 -5.80
C ASP A 99 0.86 13.01 -4.30
N VAL A 100 0.52 11.80 -3.86
CA VAL A 100 0.73 11.40 -2.46
C VAL A 100 2.22 11.36 -2.12
N ILE A 101 3.08 10.79 -2.97
CA ILE A 101 4.53 10.74 -2.75
C ILE A 101 5.10 12.15 -2.56
N LYS A 102 4.62 13.11 -3.35
CA LYS A 102 5.15 14.47 -3.34
C LYS A 102 4.65 15.32 -2.18
N ASN A 103 3.39 15.15 -1.78
CA ASN A 103 2.68 16.16 -0.97
C ASN A 103 2.19 15.66 0.40
N TYR A 104 2.33 14.37 0.73
CA TYR A 104 1.76 13.79 1.95
C TYR A 104 2.79 12.99 2.76
N SER A 105 2.56 12.89 4.07
CA SER A 105 3.40 12.10 4.98
C SER A 105 3.33 10.59 4.72
N GLU A 106 2.28 10.13 4.04
CA GLU A 106 2.06 8.72 3.67
C GLU A 106 2.76 8.32 2.36
N TYR A 107 3.79 9.07 1.97
CA TYR A 107 4.52 8.84 0.72
C TYR A 107 5.04 7.41 0.56
N GLU A 108 5.51 6.79 1.64
CA GLU A 108 6.02 5.42 1.57
C GLU A 108 4.96 4.43 1.14
N VAL A 109 3.73 4.57 1.63
CA VAL A 109 2.60 3.71 1.24
C VAL A 109 2.34 3.84 -0.26
N ALA A 110 2.29 5.06 -0.77
CA ALA A 110 2.07 5.32 -2.19
C ALA A 110 3.24 4.82 -3.06
N PHE A 111 4.48 5.05 -2.61
CA PHE A 111 5.69 4.56 -3.25
C PHE A 111 5.72 3.04 -3.37
N LEU A 112 5.48 2.33 -2.26
CA LEU A 112 5.47 0.87 -2.25
C LEU A 112 4.35 0.30 -3.11
N ASN A 113 3.16 0.88 -3.08
CA ASN A 113 2.04 0.45 -3.90
C ASN A 113 2.33 0.64 -5.40
N LYS A 114 2.80 1.83 -5.82
CA LYS A 114 3.20 2.06 -7.22
C LYS A 114 4.35 1.15 -7.63
N GLY A 115 5.36 1.01 -6.77
CA GLY A 115 6.51 0.14 -7.00
C GLY A 115 6.12 -1.32 -7.21
N HIS A 116 5.14 -1.83 -6.44
CA HIS A 116 4.61 -3.18 -6.60
C HIS A 116 4.01 -3.40 -7.99
N PHE A 117 3.16 -2.50 -8.47
CA PHE A 117 2.58 -2.60 -9.82
C PHE A 117 3.65 -2.52 -10.90
N LEU A 118 4.61 -1.60 -10.80
CA LEU A 118 5.71 -1.50 -11.76
C LEU A 118 6.56 -2.78 -11.78
N TYR A 119 6.80 -3.38 -10.61
CA TYR A 119 7.53 -4.64 -10.50
C TYR A 119 6.77 -5.80 -11.16
N ASP A 120 5.47 -5.94 -10.88
CA ASP A 120 4.63 -6.99 -11.44
C ASP A 120 4.50 -6.89 -12.98
N MET A 121 4.53 -5.66 -13.50
CA MET A 121 4.56 -5.38 -14.94
C MET A 121 5.95 -5.53 -15.55
N ALA A 122 6.99 -5.89 -14.77
CA ALA A 122 8.39 -5.91 -15.17
C ALA A 122 8.91 -4.57 -15.72
N ARG A 123 8.32 -3.43 -15.33
CA ARG A 123 8.71 -2.06 -15.71
C ARG A 123 9.88 -1.58 -14.84
N PHE A 124 11.00 -2.31 -14.87
CA PHE A 124 12.11 -2.13 -13.94
C PHE A 124 12.85 -0.80 -14.11
N ASP A 125 12.90 -0.23 -15.31
CA ASP A 125 13.53 1.08 -15.52
C ASP A 125 12.69 2.18 -14.86
N GLU A 126 11.38 2.17 -15.00
CA GLU A 126 10.49 3.11 -14.32
C GLU A 126 10.50 2.93 -12.81
N LEU A 127 10.66 1.71 -12.33
CA LEU A 127 10.81 1.45 -10.90
C LEU A 127 12.11 2.04 -10.34
N LEU A 128 13.21 2.04 -11.12
CA LEU A 128 14.44 2.74 -10.75
C LEU A 128 14.26 4.26 -10.77
N GLU A 129 13.59 4.81 -11.78
CA GLU A 129 13.28 6.24 -11.86
C GLU A 129 12.42 6.67 -10.66
N LEU A 130 11.37 5.92 -10.33
CA LEU A 130 10.54 6.15 -9.16
C LEU A 130 11.37 6.14 -7.87
N SER A 131 12.25 5.16 -7.70
CA SER A 131 13.11 5.06 -6.51
C SER A 131 14.11 6.22 -6.43
N ASN A 132 14.68 6.66 -7.56
CA ASN A 132 15.56 7.82 -7.60
C ASN A 132 14.82 9.09 -7.21
N TRP A 133 13.63 9.31 -7.77
CA TRP A 133 12.79 10.47 -7.42
C TRP A 133 12.40 10.48 -5.94
N VAL A 134 12.06 9.32 -5.37
CA VAL A 134 11.78 9.23 -3.92
C VAL A 134 13.03 9.60 -3.10
N LEU A 135 14.23 9.15 -3.51
CA LEU A 135 15.47 9.48 -2.81
C LEU A 135 15.90 10.96 -2.98
N GLU A 136 15.48 11.64 -4.03
CA GLU A 136 15.65 13.11 -4.15
C GLU A 136 14.78 13.86 -3.12
N LEU A 137 13.57 13.37 -2.82
CA LEU A 137 12.66 13.96 -1.85
C LEU A 137 12.97 13.50 -0.41
N TYR A 138 13.32 12.24 -0.24
CA TYR A 138 13.51 11.55 1.04
C TYR A 138 14.81 10.74 1.00
N PRO A 139 15.98 11.36 1.22
CA PRO A 139 17.29 10.73 1.05
C PRO A 139 17.57 9.55 1.99
N ASP A 140 16.81 9.42 3.07
CA ASP A 140 16.91 8.37 4.08
C ASP A 140 15.88 7.24 3.92
N CYS A 141 15.11 7.23 2.83
CA CYS A 141 14.12 6.19 2.55
C CYS A 141 14.78 4.83 2.29
N SER A 142 14.89 4.00 3.33
CA SER A 142 15.45 2.65 3.26
C SER A 142 14.76 1.79 2.18
N ASN A 143 13.43 1.88 2.07
CA ASN A 143 12.65 1.12 1.09
C ASN A 143 13.04 1.45 -0.35
N ALA A 144 13.41 2.71 -0.65
CA ALA A 144 13.82 3.09 -2.00
C ALA A 144 15.17 2.48 -2.37
N TYR A 145 16.12 2.44 -1.44
CA TYR A 145 17.38 1.73 -1.63
C TYR A 145 17.17 0.21 -1.78
N ASP A 146 16.29 -0.38 -0.98
CA ASP A 146 15.99 -1.82 -1.05
C ASP A 146 15.36 -2.20 -2.40
N ILE A 147 14.46 -1.38 -2.94
CA ILE A 147 13.88 -1.58 -4.27
C ILE A 147 14.94 -1.44 -5.37
N LYS A 148 15.84 -0.45 -5.28
CA LYS A 148 16.96 -0.35 -6.22
C LYS A 148 17.83 -1.61 -6.21
N SER A 149 18.18 -2.12 -5.01
CA SER A 149 18.89 -3.38 -4.87
C SER A 149 18.15 -4.53 -5.56
N LEU A 150 16.86 -4.67 -5.35
CA LEU A 150 16.02 -5.68 -5.98
C LEU A 150 16.06 -5.59 -7.52
N VAL A 151 15.96 -4.39 -8.07
CA VAL A 151 16.00 -4.20 -9.52
C VAL A 151 17.37 -4.56 -10.10
N TYR A 152 18.47 -4.19 -9.41
CA TYR A 152 19.80 -4.57 -9.86
C TYR A 152 20.05 -6.09 -9.80
N ILE A 153 19.46 -6.80 -8.82
CA ILE A 153 19.44 -8.28 -8.82
C ILE A 153 18.75 -8.81 -10.09
N LYS A 154 17.59 -8.23 -10.45
CA LYS A 154 16.85 -8.64 -11.66
C LYS A 154 17.63 -8.38 -12.95
N LYS A 155 18.49 -7.35 -12.96
CA LYS A 155 19.39 -7.03 -14.07
C LYS A 155 20.67 -7.88 -14.07
N GLY A 156 20.93 -8.68 -13.02
CA GLY A 156 22.15 -9.49 -12.87
C GLY A 156 23.37 -8.68 -12.41
N ASP A 157 23.20 -7.42 -12.03
CA ASP A 157 24.29 -6.58 -11.49
C ASP A 157 24.31 -6.70 -9.95
N PHE A 158 24.93 -7.77 -9.48
CA PHE A 158 25.02 -8.07 -8.05
C PHE A 158 25.92 -7.10 -7.28
N LYS A 159 26.87 -6.43 -7.94
CA LYS A 159 27.74 -5.42 -7.28
C LYS A 159 26.94 -4.17 -6.93
N SER A 160 26.23 -3.60 -7.90
CA SER A 160 25.33 -2.47 -7.64
C SER A 160 24.19 -2.86 -6.68
N ALA A 161 23.67 -4.08 -6.78
CA ALA A 161 22.67 -4.60 -5.87
C ALA A 161 23.16 -4.61 -4.42
N LEU A 162 24.42 -5.03 -4.17
CA LEU A 162 25.01 -5.03 -2.82
C LEU A 162 25.15 -3.61 -2.29
N GLU A 163 25.65 -2.68 -3.09
CA GLU A 163 25.83 -1.29 -2.71
C GLU A 163 24.49 -0.68 -2.21
N PHE A 164 23.43 -0.80 -3.01
CA PHE A 164 22.11 -0.26 -2.62
C PHE A 164 21.50 -1.01 -1.43
N ASN A 165 21.73 -2.31 -1.30
CA ASN A 165 21.30 -3.06 -0.15
C ASN A 165 21.99 -2.59 1.14
N GLU A 166 23.27 -2.22 1.08
CA GLU A 166 23.99 -1.67 2.22
C GLU A 166 23.47 -0.30 2.64
N TYR A 167 23.07 0.56 1.68
CA TYR A 167 22.37 1.80 2.01
C TYR A 167 21.00 1.53 2.67
N ALA A 168 20.23 0.55 2.18
CA ALA A 168 18.97 0.18 2.81
C ALA A 168 19.18 -0.23 4.27
N LEU A 169 20.17 -1.08 4.56
CA LEU A 169 20.50 -1.52 5.92
C LEU A 169 21.15 -0.43 6.78
N TYR A 170 21.80 0.55 6.18
CA TYR A 170 22.33 1.71 6.90
C TYR A 170 21.21 2.58 7.48
N TYR A 171 20.14 2.81 6.69
CA TYR A 171 19.00 3.62 7.13
C TYR A 171 17.98 2.84 7.95
N ASP A 172 17.83 1.52 7.72
CA ASP A 172 17.01 0.61 8.52
C ASP A 172 17.73 -0.72 8.76
N SER A 173 18.49 -0.78 9.85
CA SER A 173 19.24 -1.97 10.25
C SER A 173 18.36 -3.16 10.64
N GLU A 174 17.07 -2.94 10.90
CA GLU A 174 16.13 -4.01 11.28
C GLU A 174 15.33 -4.55 10.09
N ASN A 175 15.52 -4.02 8.88
CA ASN A 175 14.86 -4.51 7.68
C ASN A 175 15.27 -5.97 7.38
N SER A 176 14.41 -6.91 7.76
CA SER A 176 14.65 -8.35 7.58
C SER A 176 14.73 -8.75 6.11
N VAL A 177 13.94 -8.10 5.24
CA VAL A 177 13.94 -8.36 3.79
C VAL A 177 15.28 -7.96 3.18
N ALA A 178 15.82 -6.81 3.57
CA ALA A 178 17.14 -6.36 3.09
C ALA A 178 18.26 -7.27 3.62
N LYS A 179 18.16 -7.80 4.86
CA LYS A 179 19.13 -8.79 5.40
C LYS A 179 19.14 -10.06 4.57
N GLU A 180 17.97 -10.65 4.31
CA GLU A 180 17.85 -11.87 3.48
C GLU A 180 18.36 -11.62 2.05
N ARG A 181 18.06 -10.45 1.49
CA ARG A 181 18.55 -10.05 0.17
C ARG A 181 20.07 -9.94 0.12
N LYS A 182 20.70 -9.39 1.17
CA LYS A 182 22.17 -9.33 1.27
C LYS A 182 22.82 -10.71 1.21
N GLU A 183 22.27 -11.68 1.94
CA GLU A 183 22.78 -13.06 1.91
C GLU A 183 22.66 -13.66 0.51
N HIS A 184 21.55 -13.45 -0.18
CA HIS A 184 21.36 -13.90 -1.56
C HIS A 184 22.38 -13.26 -2.52
N ILE A 185 22.60 -11.94 -2.42
CA ILE A 185 23.55 -11.21 -3.26
C ILE A 185 24.98 -11.73 -3.05
N LEU A 186 25.39 -11.87 -1.79
CA LEU A 186 26.75 -12.36 -1.46
C LEU A 186 26.98 -13.78 -1.97
N LYS A 187 25.96 -14.64 -1.90
CA LYS A 187 26.04 -15.99 -2.48
C LYS A 187 26.27 -15.93 -4.01
N LYS A 188 25.55 -15.05 -4.70
CA LYS A 188 25.69 -14.89 -6.18
C LYS A 188 27.06 -14.36 -6.56
N LEU A 189 27.58 -13.36 -5.84
CA LEU A 189 28.92 -12.84 -6.05
C LEU A 189 30.04 -13.87 -5.80
N ALA A 190 29.79 -14.86 -4.93
CA ALA A 190 30.77 -15.95 -4.69
C ALA A 190 30.71 -17.05 -5.74
N GLU A 191 29.67 -17.10 -6.59
CA GLU A 191 29.51 -18.05 -7.69
C GLU A 191 30.10 -17.52 -9.03
N GLU A 192 30.44 -16.20 -9.10
CA GLU A 192 31.11 -15.55 -10.24
C GLU A 192 32.64 -15.70 -10.18
#